data_476ea87d6e37a97ed3c3d32e7b66ab77
#
_entry.id   476ea87d6e37a97ed3c3d32e7b66ab77
#
_cell.length_a   1.000
_cell.length_b   1.000
_cell.length_c   1.000
_cell.angle_alpha   90.00
_cell.angle_beta   90.00
_cell.angle_gamma   90.00
#
_symmetry.space_group_name_H-M   'P 1'
#
loop_
_entity.id
_entity.type
_entity.pdbx_description
1 polymer ?
#
loop_
_entity_poly.entity_id
_entity_poly.type
_entity_poly.pdbx_seq_one_letter_code
_entity_poly.pdbx_strand_id
1 'polypeptide(L)'
;MPKVANSALDVASNALFLMGADSISSFTEATPEAKVANALYEDIVQSSFASHRWRFATRQATLTRLDAKPTGRWDAAYHIPSSVVTVTAVTVNEIPIEYDVYQNKINCDESESSTLIMDYVERVSETDWPSYFTTAVEFSLASTFAITLARDASLAQLMDAKAQQLFTKARNIDSQQQTTRKLNTSRFIAQRRS
;
A
#
# COMPACT_ATOMS: atom_id res chain seq x y z
N MET A 1 -18.58 6.18 -22.02
CA MET A 1 -17.80 5.12 -21.35
C MET A 1 -18.23 5.12 -19.89
N PRO A 2 -18.34 3.94 -19.20
CA PRO A 2 -18.59 3.92 -17.77
C PRO A 2 -17.48 4.70 -17.07
N LYS A 3 -17.85 5.56 -16.11
CA LYS A 3 -16.90 6.37 -15.34
C LYS A 3 -16.23 5.46 -14.31
N VAL A 4 -14.93 5.35 -14.36
CA VAL A 4 -14.12 4.75 -13.27
C VAL A 4 -13.94 5.83 -12.21
N ALA A 5 -13.94 5.46 -10.93
CA ALA A 5 -13.63 6.40 -9.85
C ALA A 5 -12.21 6.96 -10.06
N ASN A 6 -12.09 8.27 -10.17
CA ASN A 6 -10.83 8.96 -10.48
C ASN A 6 -10.40 9.93 -9.37
N SER A 7 -11.17 9.99 -8.29
CA SER A 7 -10.88 10.88 -7.15
C SER A 7 -11.27 10.21 -5.84
N ALA A 8 -10.69 10.69 -4.75
CA ALA A 8 -11.07 10.28 -3.39
C ALA A 8 -12.58 10.44 -3.14
N LEU A 9 -13.16 11.51 -3.69
CA LEU A 9 -14.59 11.80 -3.57
C LEU A 9 -15.45 10.78 -4.33
N ASP A 10 -15.04 10.37 -5.55
CA ASP A 10 -15.75 9.33 -6.31
C ASP A 10 -15.72 7.99 -5.57
N VAL A 11 -14.56 7.61 -5.03
CA VAL A 11 -14.39 6.34 -4.26
C VAL A 11 -15.25 6.36 -3.00
N ALA A 12 -15.24 7.47 -2.24
CA ALA A 12 -16.06 7.61 -1.04
C ALA A 12 -17.57 7.60 -1.37
N SER A 13 -17.98 8.29 -2.42
CA SER A 13 -19.38 8.31 -2.87
C SER A 13 -19.86 6.93 -3.35
N ASN A 14 -19.01 6.19 -4.08
CA ASN A 14 -19.31 4.82 -4.48
C ASN A 14 -19.47 3.89 -3.25
N ALA A 15 -18.62 4.06 -2.24
CA ALA A 15 -18.74 3.31 -0.99
C ALA A 15 -20.05 3.62 -0.24
N LEU A 16 -20.48 4.89 -0.23
CA LEU A 16 -21.78 5.28 0.33
C LEU A 16 -22.96 4.68 -0.45
N PHE A 17 -22.92 4.67 -1.78
CA PHE A 17 -23.93 4.01 -2.62
C PHE A 17 -24.02 2.51 -2.34
N LEU A 18 -22.90 1.81 -2.10
CA LEU A 18 -22.90 0.38 -1.79
C LEU A 18 -23.67 0.06 -0.51
N MET A 19 -23.74 0.97 0.44
CA MET A 19 -24.54 0.81 1.66
C MET A 19 -25.94 1.45 1.60
N GLY A 20 -26.30 2.05 0.45
CA GLY A 20 -27.61 2.69 0.25
C GLY A 20 -27.74 4.09 0.85
N ALA A 21 -26.64 4.77 1.12
CA ALA A 21 -26.58 6.16 1.57
C ALA A 21 -26.45 7.13 0.38
N ASP A 22 -26.72 8.41 0.64
CA ASP A 22 -26.56 9.47 -0.35
C ASP A 22 -25.09 9.78 -0.62
N SER A 23 -24.77 10.19 -1.85
CA SER A 23 -23.43 10.63 -2.23
C SER A 23 -23.09 11.98 -1.61
N ILE A 24 -21.80 12.24 -1.48
CA ILE A 24 -21.25 13.53 -1.06
C ILE A 24 -20.68 14.29 -2.26
N SER A 25 -20.81 15.60 -2.25
CA SER A 25 -20.22 16.49 -3.26
C SER A 25 -18.88 17.08 -2.81
N SER A 26 -18.59 17.02 -1.51
CA SER A 26 -17.32 17.45 -0.90
C SER A 26 -17.12 16.79 0.46
N PHE A 27 -15.88 16.51 0.83
CA PHE A 27 -15.52 16.08 2.20
C PHE A 27 -15.75 17.17 3.26
N THR A 28 -15.97 18.41 2.85
CA THR A 28 -16.21 19.55 3.75
C THR A 28 -17.71 19.85 3.96
N GLU A 29 -18.61 19.06 3.38
CA GLU A 29 -20.03 19.19 3.63
C GLU A 29 -20.40 19.01 5.11
N ALA A 30 -21.49 19.66 5.52
CA ALA A 30 -21.97 19.54 6.91
C ALA A 30 -22.74 18.24 7.18
N THR A 31 -22.87 17.34 6.20
CA THR A 31 -23.59 16.06 6.30
C THR A 31 -22.84 15.05 7.18
N PRO A 32 -23.53 14.12 7.86
CA PRO A 32 -22.90 13.04 8.61
C PRO A 32 -22.00 12.18 7.74
N GLU A 33 -22.42 11.89 6.50
CA GLU A 33 -21.72 11.09 5.50
C GLU A 33 -20.36 11.71 5.16
N ALA A 34 -20.32 13.01 4.87
CA ALA A 34 -19.09 13.72 4.56
C ALA A 34 -18.11 13.76 5.75
N LYS A 35 -18.62 13.97 6.97
CA LYS A 35 -17.79 13.97 8.19
C LYS A 35 -17.14 12.61 8.44
N VAL A 36 -17.90 11.52 8.28
CA VAL A 36 -17.38 10.16 8.47
C VAL A 36 -16.39 9.82 7.36
N ALA A 37 -16.72 10.14 6.12
CA ALA A 37 -15.83 9.94 4.98
C ALA A 37 -14.52 10.72 5.15
N ASN A 38 -14.57 11.99 5.53
CA ASN A 38 -13.39 12.81 5.77
C ASN A 38 -12.49 12.28 6.90
N ALA A 39 -13.10 11.70 7.94
CA ALA A 39 -12.35 11.20 9.09
C ALA A 39 -11.68 9.84 8.83
N LEU A 40 -12.29 8.96 8.02
CA LEU A 40 -11.88 7.56 7.92
C LEU A 40 -11.30 7.17 6.55
N TYR A 41 -11.50 7.97 5.52
CA TYR A 41 -11.10 7.64 4.16
C TYR A 41 -9.61 7.31 4.04
N GLU A 42 -8.75 8.24 4.48
CA GLU A 42 -7.31 8.10 4.28
C GLU A 42 -6.72 6.96 5.12
N ASP A 43 -7.24 6.73 6.34
CA ASP A 43 -6.77 5.63 7.21
C ASP A 43 -7.03 4.27 6.56
N ILE A 44 -8.22 4.09 5.96
CA ILE A 44 -8.60 2.85 5.29
C ILE A 44 -7.78 2.67 4.00
N VAL A 45 -7.58 3.75 3.24
CA VAL A 45 -6.77 3.74 2.03
C VAL A 45 -5.32 3.37 2.35
N GLN A 46 -4.70 4.01 3.34
CA GLN A 46 -3.33 3.72 3.78
C GLN A 46 -3.18 2.28 4.26
N SER A 47 -4.13 1.80 5.08
CA SER A 47 -4.17 0.40 5.52
C SER A 47 -4.26 -0.57 4.33
N SER A 48 -5.06 -0.23 3.32
CA SER A 48 -5.18 -1.04 2.09
C SER A 48 -3.88 -1.11 1.31
N PHE A 49 -3.13 0.00 1.20
CA PHE A 49 -1.79 0.01 0.60
C PHE A 49 -0.79 -0.80 1.42
N ALA A 50 -0.81 -0.67 2.74
CA ALA A 50 0.09 -1.41 3.63
C ALA A 50 -0.14 -2.93 3.62
N SER A 51 -1.35 -3.38 3.23
CA SER A 51 -1.77 -4.79 3.32
C SER A 51 -1.06 -5.73 2.35
N HIS A 52 -0.44 -5.20 1.29
CA HIS A 52 0.22 -6.00 0.26
C HIS A 52 1.26 -5.16 -0.51
N ARG A 53 2.26 -5.84 -1.09
CA ARG A 53 3.20 -5.21 -2.02
C ARG A 53 2.53 -5.04 -3.40
N TRP A 54 1.70 -4.01 -3.52
CA TRP A 54 1.01 -3.70 -4.77
C TRP A 54 2.00 -3.24 -5.84
N ARG A 55 2.00 -3.92 -7.01
CA ARG A 55 2.94 -3.61 -8.09
C ARG A 55 2.73 -2.23 -8.68
N PHE A 56 1.47 -1.83 -8.87
CA PHE A 56 1.15 -0.50 -9.39
C PHE A 56 1.63 0.62 -8.46
N ALA A 57 1.76 0.35 -7.16
CA ALA A 57 2.19 1.30 -6.13
C ALA A 57 3.63 1.07 -5.65
N THR A 58 4.34 0.06 -6.17
CA THR A 58 5.74 -0.20 -5.83
C THR A 58 6.65 0.80 -6.54
N ARG A 59 7.57 1.39 -5.79
CA ARG A 59 8.58 2.36 -6.26
C ARG A 59 9.96 2.00 -5.75
N GLN A 60 10.97 2.59 -6.36
CA GLN A 60 12.36 2.49 -5.91
C GLN A 60 12.92 3.89 -5.70
N ALA A 61 13.72 4.05 -4.64
CA ALA A 61 14.43 5.29 -4.37
C ALA A 61 15.82 4.99 -3.83
N THR A 62 16.79 5.83 -4.22
CA THR A 62 18.10 5.87 -3.59
C THR A 62 17.98 6.58 -2.26
N LEU A 63 18.52 5.96 -1.19
CA LEU A 63 18.46 6.52 0.14
C LEU A 63 19.63 7.50 0.38
N THR A 64 19.33 8.58 1.08
CA THR A 64 20.32 9.56 1.52
C THR A 64 20.77 9.22 2.94
N ARG A 65 22.08 9.03 3.12
CA ARG A 65 22.69 8.79 4.44
C ARG A 65 22.58 10.04 5.30
N LEU A 66 22.34 9.84 6.58
CA LEU A 66 22.34 10.88 7.60
C LEU A 66 23.73 10.99 8.23
N ASP A 67 24.17 12.21 8.53
CA ASP A 67 25.47 12.45 9.19
C ASP A 67 25.50 11.91 10.62
N ALA A 68 24.35 11.94 11.30
CA ALA A 68 24.23 11.45 12.66
C ALA A 68 24.18 9.91 12.71
N LYS A 69 25.15 9.31 13.40
CA LYS A 69 25.15 7.87 13.68
C LYS A 69 23.93 7.49 14.53
N PRO A 70 23.24 6.37 14.25
CA PRO A 70 22.15 5.88 15.09
C PRO A 70 22.60 5.55 16.50
N THR A 71 21.69 5.74 17.47
CA THR A 71 21.91 5.38 18.87
C THR A 71 21.64 3.88 19.04
N GLY A 72 22.51 3.02 18.64
CA GLY A 72 22.27 1.59 18.76
C GLY A 72 23.36 0.77 18.09
N ARG A 73 23.00 -0.45 17.73
CA ARG A 73 23.92 -1.43 17.15
C ARG A 73 24.34 -1.12 15.70
N TRP A 74 23.58 -0.27 15.00
CA TRP A 74 23.78 0.04 13.58
C TRP A 74 24.79 1.14 13.36
N ASP A 75 25.54 1.08 12.26
CA ASP A 75 26.59 2.05 11.93
C ASP A 75 26.11 3.22 11.07
N ALA A 76 24.98 3.07 10.38
CA ALA A 76 24.45 4.08 9.48
C ALA A 76 22.92 4.22 9.58
N ALA A 77 22.44 5.45 9.35
CA ALA A 77 21.02 5.76 9.26
C ALA A 77 20.72 6.49 7.93
N TYR A 78 19.55 6.19 7.36
CA TYR A 78 19.08 6.78 6.11
C TYR A 78 17.66 7.31 6.26
N HIS A 79 17.37 8.41 5.59
CA HIS A 79 16.05 9.03 5.65
C HIS A 79 15.03 8.27 4.80
N ILE A 80 13.84 8.00 5.36
CA ILE A 80 12.69 7.46 4.62
C ILE A 80 11.81 8.65 4.17
N PRO A 81 11.51 8.80 2.86
CA PRO A 81 10.58 9.81 2.38
C PRO A 81 9.18 9.66 2.98
N SER A 82 8.47 10.79 3.16
CA SER A 82 7.14 10.81 3.78
C SER A 82 6.03 10.14 2.95
N SER A 83 6.25 9.93 1.66
CA SER A 83 5.31 9.23 0.77
C SER A 83 5.33 7.71 0.93
N VAL A 84 6.29 7.17 1.69
CA VAL A 84 6.46 5.72 1.91
C VAL A 84 5.41 5.20 2.89
N VAL A 85 4.58 4.27 2.44
CA VAL A 85 3.63 3.55 3.30
C VAL A 85 4.31 2.35 3.97
N THR A 86 5.05 1.57 3.19
CA THR A 86 5.74 0.37 3.69
C THR A 86 7.04 0.14 2.92
N VAL A 87 8.14 -0.07 3.63
CA VAL A 87 9.41 -0.52 3.05
C VAL A 87 9.33 -2.03 2.80
N THR A 88 9.67 -2.47 1.60
CA THR A 88 9.59 -3.89 1.22
C THR A 88 10.95 -4.57 1.13
N ALA A 89 11.99 -3.84 0.74
CA ALA A 89 13.36 -4.32 0.71
C ALA A 89 14.33 -3.14 0.67
N VAL A 90 15.56 -3.38 1.15
CA VAL A 90 16.69 -2.48 0.94
C VAL A 90 17.83 -3.30 0.34
N THR A 91 18.43 -2.78 -0.72
CA THR A 91 19.46 -3.48 -1.48
C THR A 91 20.69 -2.60 -1.71
N VAL A 92 21.85 -3.26 -1.78
CA VAL A 92 23.11 -2.68 -2.28
C VAL A 92 23.58 -3.55 -3.45
N ASN A 93 23.81 -2.95 -4.62
CA ASN A 93 24.17 -3.68 -5.85
C ASN A 93 23.22 -4.86 -6.14
N GLU A 94 21.90 -4.64 -6.00
CA GLU A 94 20.83 -5.64 -6.21
C GLU A 94 20.81 -6.80 -5.17
N ILE A 95 21.65 -6.75 -4.15
CA ILE A 95 21.70 -7.75 -3.06
C ILE A 95 20.94 -7.19 -1.86
N PRO A 96 19.92 -7.90 -1.33
CA PRO A 96 19.23 -7.50 -0.11
C PRO A 96 20.20 -7.47 1.07
N ILE A 97 20.08 -6.43 1.90
CA ILE A 97 20.87 -6.25 3.13
C ILE A 97 19.98 -6.37 4.37
N GLU A 98 20.59 -6.59 5.52
CA GLU A 98 19.91 -6.52 6.82
C GLU A 98 19.71 -5.06 7.23
N TYR A 99 18.51 -4.73 7.68
CA TYR A 99 18.16 -3.38 8.14
C TYR A 99 17.04 -3.42 9.19
N ASP A 100 16.95 -2.37 9.97
CA ASP A 100 15.81 -2.09 10.85
C ASP A 100 15.21 -0.71 10.55
N VAL A 101 13.90 -0.57 10.75
CA VAL A 101 13.20 0.70 10.62
C VAL A 101 12.90 1.26 12.00
N TYR A 102 13.53 2.37 12.36
CA TYR A 102 13.28 3.10 13.61
C TYR A 102 13.08 4.58 13.36
N GLN A 103 12.05 5.18 13.97
CA GLN A 103 11.81 6.63 13.91
C GLN A 103 11.81 7.18 12.48
N ASN A 104 11.17 6.48 11.57
CA ASN A 104 11.12 6.82 10.13
C ASN A 104 12.51 6.89 9.46
N LYS A 105 13.44 6.04 9.91
CA LYS A 105 14.78 5.89 9.36
C LYS A 105 15.08 4.42 9.13
N ILE A 106 15.85 4.14 8.08
CA ILE A 106 16.44 2.82 7.85
C ILE A 106 17.81 2.83 8.49
N ASN A 107 18.07 1.89 9.38
CA ASN A 107 19.36 1.69 10.04
C ASN A 107 20.00 0.39 9.54
N CYS A 108 21.27 0.41 9.16
CA CYS A 108 22.03 -0.74 8.67
C CYS A 108 23.53 -0.54 8.89
N ASP A 109 24.35 -1.58 8.59
CA ASP A 109 25.81 -1.56 8.76
C ASP A 109 26.56 -1.36 7.42
N GLU A 110 26.02 -0.52 6.54
CA GLU A 110 26.63 -0.26 5.25
C GLU A 110 27.62 0.90 5.27
N SER A 111 28.68 0.77 4.43
CA SER A 111 29.73 1.77 4.30
C SER A 111 29.23 3.06 3.62
N GLU A 112 29.96 4.17 3.78
CA GLU A 112 29.64 5.45 3.14
C GLU A 112 29.70 5.39 1.62
N SER A 113 30.48 4.47 1.06
CA SER A 113 30.59 4.28 -0.39
C SER A 113 29.44 3.46 -0.99
N SER A 114 28.60 2.81 -0.15
CA SER A 114 27.50 1.99 -0.60
C SER A 114 26.30 2.84 -1.01
N THR A 115 25.78 2.61 -2.22
CA THR A 115 24.51 3.20 -2.66
C THR A 115 23.36 2.27 -2.29
N LEU A 116 22.50 2.71 -1.37
CA LEU A 116 21.34 1.96 -0.93
C LEU A 116 20.12 2.29 -1.79
N ILE A 117 19.47 1.25 -2.28
CA ILE A 117 18.21 1.35 -3.01
C ILE A 117 17.12 0.71 -2.15
N MET A 118 16.07 1.48 -1.89
CA MET A 118 14.90 1.03 -1.16
C MET A 118 13.75 0.73 -2.13
N ASP A 119 13.19 -0.46 -2.04
CA ASP A 119 11.90 -0.80 -2.62
C ASP A 119 10.81 -0.52 -1.60
N TYR A 120 9.75 0.17 -2.00
CA TYR A 120 8.68 0.56 -1.10
C TYR A 120 7.32 0.63 -1.79
N VAL A 121 6.26 0.60 -1.01
CA VAL A 121 4.90 0.90 -1.45
C VAL A 121 4.62 2.37 -1.16
N GLU A 122 4.17 3.09 -2.18
CA GLU A 122 3.79 4.50 -2.13
C GLU A 122 2.27 4.65 -2.13
N ARG A 123 1.76 5.68 -1.44
CA ARG A 123 0.38 6.12 -1.56
C ARG A 123 0.21 6.86 -2.90
N VAL A 124 -0.20 6.14 -3.95
CA VAL A 124 -0.46 6.73 -5.27
C VAL A 124 -1.86 7.33 -5.37
N SER A 125 -2.04 8.29 -6.29
CA SER A 125 -3.31 8.95 -6.54
C SER A 125 -4.38 7.96 -7.04
N GLU A 126 -5.66 8.23 -6.75
CA GLU A 126 -6.81 7.43 -7.16
C GLU A 126 -6.93 7.27 -8.68
N THR A 127 -6.42 8.24 -9.44
CA THR A 127 -6.33 8.16 -10.91
C THR A 127 -5.48 7.00 -11.41
N ASP A 128 -4.50 6.57 -10.62
CA ASP A 128 -3.55 5.51 -10.94
C ASP A 128 -3.96 4.14 -10.39
N TRP A 129 -5.11 4.07 -9.69
CA TRP A 129 -5.57 2.82 -9.12
C TRP A 129 -6.14 1.89 -10.18
N PRO A 130 -5.69 0.63 -10.23
CA PRO A 130 -6.35 -0.38 -11.03
C PRO A 130 -7.76 -0.67 -10.49
N SER A 131 -8.70 -0.96 -11.38
CA SER A 131 -10.09 -1.20 -11.01
C SER A 131 -10.30 -2.29 -9.97
N TYR A 132 -9.46 -3.34 -9.97
CA TYR A 132 -9.51 -4.41 -8.97
C TYR A 132 -9.18 -3.92 -7.56
N PHE A 133 -8.28 -2.93 -7.43
CA PHE A 133 -7.93 -2.32 -6.15
C PHE A 133 -9.01 -1.33 -5.72
N THR A 134 -9.44 -0.45 -6.61
CA THR A 134 -10.50 0.53 -6.35
C THR A 134 -11.75 -0.14 -5.78
N THR A 135 -12.27 -1.19 -6.45
CA THR A 135 -13.47 -1.88 -5.98
C THR A 135 -13.26 -2.54 -4.60
N ALA A 136 -12.08 -3.09 -4.32
CA ALA A 136 -11.79 -3.67 -3.00
C ALA A 136 -11.80 -2.61 -1.89
N VAL A 137 -11.23 -1.43 -2.16
CA VAL A 137 -11.22 -0.29 -1.23
C VAL A 137 -12.64 0.26 -1.02
N GLU A 138 -13.44 0.40 -2.08
CA GLU A 138 -14.84 0.85 -1.98
C GLU A 138 -15.66 -0.05 -1.04
N PHE A 139 -15.53 -1.38 -1.12
CA PHE A 139 -16.20 -2.30 -0.22
C PHE A 139 -15.66 -2.24 1.21
N SER A 140 -14.37 -2.01 1.39
CA SER A 140 -13.76 -1.82 2.72
C SER A 140 -14.26 -0.54 3.40
N LEU A 141 -14.36 0.56 2.65
CA LEU A 141 -14.98 1.80 3.11
C LEU A 141 -16.45 1.60 3.45
N ALA A 142 -17.22 0.92 2.58
CA ALA A 142 -18.63 0.64 2.79
C ALA A 142 -18.88 -0.15 4.07
N SER A 143 -18.02 -1.14 4.41
CA SER A 143 -18.13 -1.89 5.65
C SER A 143 -17.99 -0.99 6.89
N THR A 144 -17.03 -0.08 6.87
CA THR A 144 -16.80 0.87 7.97
C THR A 144 -17.92 1.91 8.07
N PHE A 145 -18.40 2.41 6.94
CA PHE A 145 -19.51 3.36 6.88
C PHE A 145 -20.82 2.72 7.34
N ALA A 146 -21.06 1.43 7.05
CA ALA A 146 -22.25 0.71 7.52
C ALA A 146 -22.34 0.67 9.05
N ILE A 147 -21.20 0.51 9.74
CA ILE A 147 -21.18 0.56 11.22
C ILE A 147 -21.41 1.99 11.70
N THR A 148 -20.74 2.96 11.13
CA THR A 148 -20.71 4.34 11.66
C THR A 148 -21.97 5.14 11.34
N LEU A 149 -22.52 4.98 10.14
CA LEU A 149 -23.69 5.72 9.66
C LEU A 149 -24.99 4.95 9.82
N ALA A 150 -25.06 3.72 9.26
CA ALA A 150 -26.28 2.91 9.31
C ALA A 150 -26.46 2.17 10.64
N ARG A 151 -25.41 2.02 11.44
CA ARG A 151 -25.39 1.21 12.68
C ARG A 151 -25.87 -0.22 12.46
N ASP A 152 -25.62 -0.75 11.26
CA ASP A 152 -26.01 -2.09 10.83
C ASP A 152 -24.79 -3.00 10.79
N ALA A 153 -24.66 -3.83 11.83
CA ALA A 153 -23.55 -4.78 11.95
C ALA A 153 -23.65 -5.91 10.89
N SER A 154 -24.86 -6.29 10.48
CA SER A 154 -25.06 -7.36 9.48
C SER A 154 -24.63 -6.90 8.10
N LEU A 155 -25.00 -5.67 7.71
CA LEU A 155 -24.55 -5.05 6.47
C LEU A 155 -23.04 -4.87 6.48
N ALA A 156 -22.47 -4.39 7.59
CA ALA A 156 -21.03 -4.22 7.74
C ALA A 156 -20.26 -5.54 7.56
N GLN A 157 -20.73 -6.64 8.18
CA GLN A 157 -20.11 -7.96 8.01
C GLN A 157 -20.19 -8.45 6.57
N LEU A 158 -21.32 -8.23 5.88
CA LEU A 158 -21.48 -8.60 4.47
C LEU A 158 -20.48 -7.83 3.59
N MET A 159 -20.36 -6.52 3.80
CA MET A 159 -19.44 -5.66 3.06
C MET A 159 -17.97 -6.01 3.33
N ASP A 160 -17.62 -6.31 4.60
CA ASP A 160 -16.27 -6.74 4.97
C ASP A 160 -15.92 -8.09 4.33
N ALA A 161 -16.80 -9.08 4.42
CA ALA A 161 -16.57 -10.38 3.78
C ALA A 161 -16.36 -10.23 2.26
N LYS A 162 -17.12 -9.33 1.62
CA LYS A 162 -16.95 -9.01 0.20
C LYS A 162 -15.63 -8.30 -0.08
N ALA A 163 -15.24 -7.33 0.74
CA ALA A 163 -13.95 -6.64 0.64
C ALA A 163 -12.78 -7.63 0.72
N GLN A 164 -12.78 -8.56 1.69
CA GLN A 164 -11.75 -9.58 1.84
C GLN A 164 -11.63 -10.49 0.60
N GLN A 165 -12.75 -10.91 0.02
CA GLN A 165 -12.76 -11.66 -1.23
C GLN A 165 -12.15 -10.86 -2.39
N LEU A 166 -12.51 -9.58 -2.50
CA LEU A 166 -12.01 -8.70 -3.56
C LEU A 166 -10.53 -8.41 -3.39
N PHE A 167 -10.04 -8.16 -2.17
CA PHE A 167 -8.61 -8.02 -1.91
C PHE A 167 -7.83 -9.29 -2.24
N THR A 168 -8.36 -10.46 -1.93
CA THR A 168 -7.73 -11.74 -2.31
C THR A 168 -7.63 -11.88 -3.83
N LYS A 169 -8.71 -11.56 -4.55
CA LYS A 169 -8.72 -11.54 -6.02
C LYS A 169 -7.76 -10.50 -6.58
N ALA A 170 -7.76 -9.29 -5.99
CA ALA A 170 -6.88 -8.19 -6.40
C ALA A 170 -5.39 -8.58 -6.28
N ARG A 171 -4.99 -9.19 -5.16
CA ARG A 171 -3.61 -9.69 -4.96
C ARG A 171 -3.21 -10.72 -6.01
N ASN A 172 -4.13 -11.62 -6.37
CA ASN A 172 -3.87 -12.63 -7.41
C ASN A 172 -3.66 -11.97 -8.78
N ILE A 173 -4.51 -11.00 -9.16
CA ILE A 173 -4.38 -10.27 -10.43
C ILE A 173 -3.09 -9.46 -10.46
N ASP A 174 -2.79 -8.73 -9.39
CA ASP A 174 -1.58 -7.92 -9.26
C ASP A 174 -0.31 -8.78 -9.36
N SER A 175 -0.29 -9.96 -8.72
CA SER A 175 0.83 -10.88 -8.76
C SER A 175 1.10 -11.46 -10.16
N GLN A 176 0.07 -11.58 -11.01
CA GLN A 176 0.21 -12.08 -12.38
C GLN A 176 0.89 -11.10 -13.34
N GLN A 177 1.04 -9.84 -12.95
CA GLN A 177 1.70 -8.81 -13.77
C GLN A 177 3.23 -8.91 -13.78
N GLN A 178 3.81 -9.93 -13.14
CA GLN A 178 5.25 -10.19 -13.19
C GLN A 178 5.56 -11.44 -13.99
N THR A 179 6.58 -11.34 -14.85
CA THR A 179 7.19 -12.51 -15.50
C THR A 179 7.77 -13.42 -14.42
N THR A 180 7.41 -14.71 -14.47
CA THR A 180 8.00 -15.71 -13.56
C THR A 180 9.53 -15.72 -13.77
N ARG A 181 10.30 -15.35 -12.77
CA ARG A 181 11.77 -15.48 -12.83
C ARG A 181 12.07 -16.96 -12.97
N LYS A 182 12.69 -17.34 -14.09
CA LYS A 182 13.25 -18.69 -14.25
C LYS A 182 14.28 -18.88 -13.15
N LEU A 183 14.07 -19.87 -12.30
CA LEU A 183 15.11 -20.30 -11.36
C LEU A 183 16.31 -20.74 -12.17
N ASN A 184 17.38 -19.95 -12.18
CA ASN A 184 18.62 -20.30 -12.84
C ASN A 184 19.35 -21.31 -11.94
N THR A 185 18.94 -22.57 -12.03
CA THR A 185 19.57 -23.72 -11.31
C THR A 185 20.96 -24.06 -11.87
N SER A 186 21.42 -23.33 -12.90
CA SER A 186 22.68 -23.62 -13.59
C SER A 186 23.94 -23.59 -12.71
N ARG A 187 23.97 -22.79 -11.61
CA ARG A 187 25.10 -22.78 -10.68
C ARG A 187 25.32 -24.11 -9.95
N PHE A 188 24.24 -24.77 -9.54
CA PHE A 188 24.32 -26.06 -8.85
C PHE A 188 24.56 -27.24 -9.81
N ILE A 189 24.10 -27.12 -11.06
CA ILE A 189 24.28 -28.14 -12.09
C ILE A 189 25.69 -28.07 -12.69
N ALA A 190 26.26 -26.87 -12.86
CA ALA A 190 27.62 -26.69 -13.36
C ALA A 190 28.69 -27.25 -12.40
N GLN A 191 28.50 -27.14 -11.08
CA GLN A 191 29.41 -27.72 -10.08
C GLN A 191 29.37 -29.27 -9.97
N ARG A 192 28.33 -29.91 -10.50
CA ARG A 192 28.23 -31.40 -10.51
C ARG A 192 28.86 -32.03 -11.77
N ARG A 193 29.29 -31.22 -12.74
CA ARG A 193 29.86 -31.69 -14.02
C ARG A 193 31.34 -31.34 -14.17
N SER A 194 31.94 -30.72 -13.18
CA SER A 194 33.40 -30.59 -12.97
C SER A 194 33.84 -31.60 -11.89
#